data_7f6be3d1dfbe25255e956fef47d104b0
#
_entry.id   7f6be3d1dfbe25255e956fef47d104b0
#
_cell.length_a   1.000
_cell.length_b   1.000
_cell.length_c   1.000
_cell.angle_alpha   90.00
_cell.angle_beta   90.00
_cell.angle_gamma   90.00
#
_symmetry.space_group_name_H-M   'P 1'
#
loop_
_entity.id
_entity.type
_entity.pdbx_description
1 polymer ?
#
loop_
_entity_poly.entity_id
_entity_poly.type
_entity_poly.pdbx_seq_one_letter_code
_entity_poly.pdbx_strand_id
1 'polypeptide(L)'
;DIESMLKVVDWTTLMFFISLFIVVGAIQEVGLISIIADAISRLVGGNLTVAVLVLLWSAAFLSGIIANIPFTAAMLPVVGFLTRTIPGASNRVLFYGLSVGSAMGGNSSLIGASANLVTAGIAERAGYRITYVEFFKVGMPAMVITVAMGTLWLFIRF
;
A
#
# COMPACT_ATOMS: atom_id res chain seq x y z
N ASP A 1 6.68 -9.18 -34.56
CA ASP A 1 7.70 -8.16 -34.80
C ASP A 1 7.97 -7.40 -33.50
N ILE A 2 9.27 -7.27 -33.12
CA ILE A 2 9.69 -6.61 -31.87
C ILE A 2 9.18 -5.18 -31.80
N GLU A 3 9.18 -4.48 -32.93
CA GLU A 3 8.72 -3.09 -33.03
C GLU A 3 7.23 -2.93 -32.72
N SER A 4 6.39 -3.89 -33.11
CA SER A 4 4.97 -3.89 -32.76
C SER A 4 4.73 -4.19 -31.28
N MET A 5 5.54 -5.05 -30.66
CA MET A 5 5.48 -5.33 -29.23
C MET A 5 5.90 -4.12 -28.40
N LEU A 6 6.96 -3.40 -28.81
CA LEU A 6 7.43 -2.20 -28.10
C LEU A 6 6.39 -1.07 -28.11
N LYS A 7 5.51 -0.99 -29.11
CA LYS A 7 4.43 0.01 -29.18
C LYS A 7 3.27 -0.27 -28.22
N VAL A 8 3.12 -1.52 -27.75
CA VAL A 8 2.07 -1.91 -26.79
C VAL A 8 2.53 -1.70 -25.34
N VAL A 9 3.83 -1.53 -25.13
CA VAL A 9 4.41 -1.32 -23.79
C VAL A 9 4.00 0.06 -23.27
N ASP A 10 3.46 0.09 -22.04
CA ASP A 10 3.21 1.34 -21.33
C ASP A 10 4.53 1.89 -20.74
N TRP A 11 5.26 2.62 -21.58
CA TRP A 11 6.53 3.24 -21.20
C TRP A 11 6.39 4.25 -20.07
N THR A 12 5.25 4.93 -19.96
CA THR A 12 4.99 5.91 -18.90
C THR A 12 4.99 5.22 -17.54
N THR A 13 4.27 4.12 -17.42
CA THR A 13 4.23 3.32 -16.18
C THR A 13 5.59 2.72 -15.87
N LEU A 14 6.32 2.20 -16.87
CA LEU A 14 7.67 1.67 -16.67
C LEU A 14 8.64 2.73 -16.16
N MET A 15 8.68 3.91 -16.79
CA MET A 15 9.54 5.02 -16.36
C MET A 15 9.17 5.50 -14.96
N PHE A 16 7.88 5.55 -14.63
CA PHE A 16 7.43 5.86 -13.28
C PHE A 16 8.00 4.88 -12.24
N PHE A 17 7.90 3.56 -12.47
CA PHE A 17 8.43 2.58 -11.53
C PHE A 17 9.95 2.60 -11.44
N ILE A 18 10.65 2.75 -12.57
CA ILE A 18 12.12 2.90 -12.57
C ILE A 18 12.52 4.10 -11.69
N SER A 19 11.89 5.25 -11.90
CA SER A 19 12.16 6.46 -11.13
C SER A 19 11.82 6.28 -9.64
N LEU A 20 10.70 5.63 -9.33
CA LEU A 20 10.30 5.31 -7.96
C LEU A 20 11.36 4.46 -7.26
N PHE A 21 11.83 3.37 -7.89
CA PHE A 21 12.83 2.49 -7.28
C PHE A 21 14.20 3.17 -7.14
N ILE A 22 14.57 4.05 -8.04
CA ILE A 22 15.80 4.86 -7.89
C ILE A 22 15.68 5.77 -6.65
N VAL A 23 14.56 6.46 -6.47
CA VAL A 23 14.32 7.32 -5.30
C VAL A 23 14.30 6.49 -4.01
N VAL A 24 13.60 5.36 -4.00
CA VAL A 24 13.56 4.47 -2.82
C VAL A 24 14.95 3.93 -2.50
N GLY A 25 15.75 3.56 -3.51
CA GLY A 25 17.15 3.15 -3.33
C GLY A 25 18.00 4.26 -2.72
N ALA A 26 17.89 5.50 -3.24
CA ALA A 26 18.60 6.64 -2.70
C ALA A 26 18.23 6.93 -1.23
N ILE A 27 16.94 6.86 -0.88
CA ILE A 27 16.46 7.01 0.50
C ILE A 27 17.04 5.92 1.42
N GLN A 28 17.21 4.71 0.91
CA GLN A 28 17.84 3.60 1.62
C GLN A 28 19.34 3.86 1.86
N GLU A 29 20.07 4.30 0.86
CA GLU A 29 21.50 4.60 0.95
C GLU A 29 21.82 5.73 1.95
N VAL A 30 21.00 6.77 2.00
CA VAL A 30 21.18 7.88 2.98
C VAL A 30 20.71 7.50 4.40
N GLY A 31 20.23 6.28 4.63
CA GLY A 31 19.82 5.79 5.95
C GLY A 31 18.49 6.33 6.46
N LEU A 32 17.71 7.04 5.65
CA LEU A 32 16.41 7.59 6.07
C LEU A 32 15.41 6.48 6.41
N ILE A 33 15.49 5.33 5.73
CA ILE A 33 14.64 4.17 6.02
C ILE A 33 14.87 3.66 7.44
N SER A 34 16.12 3.58 7.91
CA SER A 34 16.42 3.16 9.28
C SER A 34 15.90 4.15 10.30
N ILE A 35 15.98 5.45 10.04
CA ILE A 35 15.44 6.49 10.95
C ILE A 35 13.92 6.36 11.09
N ILE A 36 13.21 6.17 9.98
CA ILE A 36 11.75 5.97 9.97
C ILE A 36 11.39 4.66 10.71
N ALA A 37 12.10 3.58 10.42
CA ALA A 37 11.84 2.28 11.05
C ALA A 37 12.16 2.28 12.53
N ASP A 38 13.22 2.97 12.98
CA ASP A 38 13.54 3.16 14.40
C ASP A 38 12.47 3.99 15.12
N ALA A 39 11.95 5.04 14.49
CA ALA A 39 10.84 5.83 15.03
C ALA A 39 9.59 4.96 15.21
N ILE A 40 9.22 4.17 14.20
CA ILE A 40 8.10 3.22 14.28
C ILE A 40 8.36 2.17 15.38
N SER A 41 9.56 1.59 15.44
CA SER A 41 9.92 0.59 16.45
C SER A 41 9.80 1.13 17.87
N ARG A 42 10.19 2.37 18.10
CA ARG A 42 10.03 3.05 19.42
C ARG A 42 8.56 3.28 19.74
N LEU A 43 7.75 3.71 18.80
CA LEU A 43 6.30 3.92 18.98
C LEU A 43 5.57 2.62 19.30
N VAL A 44 6.00 1.53 18.70
CA VAL A 44 5.42 0.19 18.87
C VAL A 44 5.92 -0.50 20.16
N GLY A 45 7.03 -0.02 20.75
CA GLY A 45 7.61 -0.57 21.98
C GLY A 45 8.11 -2.01 21.85
N GLY A 46 8.46 -2.46 20.61
CA GLY A 46 8.91 -3.83 20.33
C GLY A 46 7.80 -4.89 20.37
N ASN A 47 6.54 -4.50 20.53
CA ASN A 47 5.40 -5.41 20.53
C ASN A 47 4.95 -5.72 19.12
N LEU A 48 5.06 -7.00 18.70
CA LEU A 48 4.71 -7.46 17.35
C LEU A 48 3.24 -7.20 17.01
N THR A 49 2.33 -7.44 17.93
CA THR A 49 0.89 -7.24 17.75
C THR A 49 0.57 -5.77 17.43
N VAL A 50 1.16 -4.85 18.20
CA VAL A 50 1.00 -3.41 17.98
C VAL A 50 1.65 -3.00 16.65
N ALA A 51 2.81 -3.57 16.30
CA ALA A 51 3.48 -3.33 15.03
C ALA A 51 2.61 -3.72 13.82
N VAL A 52 2.01 -4.91 13.88
CA VAL A 52 1.10 -5.40 12.82
C VAL A 52 -0.11 -4.48 12.68
N LEU A 53 -0.75 -4.10 13.79
CA LEU A 53 -1.91 -3.21 13.78
C LEU A 53 -1.57 -1.83 13.21
N VAL A 54 -0.51 -1.20 13.73
CA VAL A 54 -0.08 0.13 13.29
C VAL A 54 0.27 0.10 11.81
N LEU A 55 1.06 -0.89 11.37
CA LEU A 55 1.47 -1.01 9.98
C LEU A 55 0.28 -1.24 9.05
N LEU A 56 -0.59 -2.18 9.40
CA LEU A 56 -1.75 -2.55 8.57
C LEU A 56 -2.73 -1.38 8.41
N TRP A 57 -3.11 -0.74 9.52
CA TRP A 57 -4.08 0.35 9.48
C TRP A 57 -3.49 1.63 8.88
N SER A 58 -2.23 1.98 9.21
CA SER A 58 -1.57 3.12 8.55
C SER A 58 -1.39 2.88 7.05
N ALA A 59 -1.03 1.67 6.64
CA ALA A 59 -0.96 1.31 5.23
C ALA A 59 -2.31 1.42 4.53
N ALA A 60 -3.40 1.03 5.18
CA ALA A 60 -4.74 1.16 4.63
C ALA A 60 -5.15 2.63 4.42
N PHE A 61 -4.93 3.49 5.41
CA PHE A 61 -5.27 4.91 5.28
C PHE A 61 -4.39 5.63 4.26
N LEU A 62 -3.07 5.40 4.30
CA LEU A 62 -2.14 6.05 3.38
C LEU A 62 -2.33 5.57 1.94
N SER A 63 -2.62 4.29 1.73
CA SER A 63 -2.91 3.75 0.40
C SER A 63 -4.23 4.24 -0.19
N GLY A 64 -5.14 4.75 0.64
CA GLY A 64 -6.33 5.45 0.16
C GLY A 64 -6.03 6.82 -0.46
N ILE A 65 -4.89 7.42 -0.10
CA ILE A 65 -4.45 8.74 -0.59
C ILE A 65 -3.39 8.60 -1.68
N ILE A 66 -2.49 7.63 -1.50
CA ILE A 66 -1.40 7.32 -2.43
C ILE A 66 -1.75 5.98 -3.09
N ALA A 67 -1.65 5.88 -4.43
CA ALA A 67 -1.93 4.64 -5.13
C ALA A 67 -1.18 3.45 -4.49
N ASN A 68 -1.88 2.32 -4.33
CA ASN A 68 -1.43 1.18 -3.52
C ASN A 68 -0.10 0.57 -3.96
N ILE A 69 0.16 0.50 -5.28
CA ILE A 69 1.38 -0.14 -5.81
C ILE A 69 2.63 0.68 -5.47
N PRO A 70 2.74 1.99 -5.81
CA PRO A 70 3.91 2.78 -5.44
C PRO A 70 4.09 2.91 -3.93
N PHE A 71 2.98 3.02 -3.17
CA PHE A 71 3.05 3.04 -1.71
C PHE A 71 3.66 1.74 -1.16
N THR A 72 3.16 0.59 -1.60
CA THR A 72 3.68 -0.72 -1.16
C THR A 72 5.17 -0.87 -1.50
N ALA A 73 5.55 -0.52 -2.74
CA ALA A 73 6.95 -0.60 -3.18
C ALA A 73 7.89 0.26 -2.31
N ALA A 74 7.47 1.48 -1.97
CA ALA A 74 8.24 2.37 -1.10
C ALA A 74 8.36 1.86 0.35
N MET A 75 7.34 1.15 0.85
CA MET A 75 7.30 0.62 2.22
C MET A 75 8.03 -0.71 2.40
N LEU A 76 8.29 -1.46 1.33
CA LEU A 76 8.97 -2.77 1.43
C LEU A 76 10.30 -2.71 2.20
N PRO A 77 11.24 -1.77 1.95
CA PRO A 77 12.49 -1.69 2.70
C PRO A 77 12.26 -1.37 4.18
N VAL A 78 11.29 -0.51 4.51
CA VAL A 78 10.95 -0.16 5.90
C VAL A 78 10.45 -1.40 6.64
N VAL A 79 9.54 -2.16 6.04
CA VAL A 79 9.03 -3.41 6.62
C VAL A 79 10.13 -4.47 6.72
N GLY A 80 11.03 -4.56 5.75
CA GLY A 80 12.20 -5.42 5.80
C GLY A 80 13.11 -5.11 6.98
N PHE A 81 13.31 -3.84 7.30
CA PHE A 81 14.06 -3.42 8.49
C PHE A 81 13.31 -3.76 9.80
N LEU A 82 12.02 -3.44 9.88
CA LEU A 82 11.19 -3.74 11.06
C LEU A 82 11.15 -5.25 11.37
N THR A 83 11.11 -6.09 10.34
CA THR A 83 11.15 -7.56 10.49
C THR A 83 12.44 -8.06 11.17
N ARG A 84 13.54 -7.33 11.03
CA ARG A 84 14.82 -7.66 11.68
C ARG A 84 14.94 -7.07 13.08
N THR A 85 14.23 -5.99 13.36
CA THR A 85 14.34 -5.22 14.60
C THR A 85 13.33 -5.65 15.65
N ILE A 86 12.10 -6.03 15.24
CA ILE A 86 11.02 -6.41 16.15
C ILE A 86 11.10 -7.90 16.47
N PRO A 87 11.19 -8.29 17.76
CA PRO A 87 11.18 -9.69 18.15
C PRO A 87 9.92 -10.42 17.67
N GLY A 88 10.08 -11.62 17.12
CA GLY A 88 8.97 -12.44 16.63
C GLY A 88 8.47 -12.09 15.22
N ALA A 89 8.97 -11.02 14.59
CA ALA A 89 8.54 -10.60 13.26
C ALA A 89 9.11 -11.46 12.10
N SER A 90 9.94 -12.46 12.38
CA SER A 90 10.59 -13.34 11.40
C SER A 90 9.63 -14.19 10.56
N ASN A 91 8.37 -14.35 11.00
CA ASN A 91 7.31 -15.11 10.33
C ASN A 91 6.64 -14.37 9.14
N ARG A 92 7.21 -13.26 8.69
CA ARG A 92 6.70 -12.42 7.59
C ARG A 92 5.35 -11.74 7.83
N VAL A 93 4.82 -11.75 9.05
CA VAL A 93 3.51 -11.17 9.38
C VAL A 93 3.41 -9.68 9.02
N LEU A 94 4.51 -8.93 9.17
CA LEU A 94 4.56 -7.50 8.80
C LEU A 94 4.40 -7.30 7.28
N PHE A 95 4.94 -8.18 6.45
CA PHE A 95 4.71 -8.12 4.99
C PHE A 95 3.26 -8.43 4.63
N TYR A 96 2.62 -9.38 5.32
CA TYR A 96 1.19 -9.62 5.15
C TYR A 96 0.36 -8.42 5.62
N GLY A 97 0.72 -7.79 6.75
CA GLY A 97 0.09 -6.57 7.23
C GLY A 97 0.18 -5.43 6.21
N LEU A 98 1.36 -5.18 5.63
CA LEU A 98 1.54 -4.21 4.56
C LEU A 98 0.69 -4.55 3.34
N SER A 99 0.72 -5.80 2.87
CA SER A 99 0.00 -6.25 1.68
C SER A 99 -1.51 -6.10 1.85
N VAL A 100 -2.07 -6.60 2.94
CA VAL A 100 -3.50 -6.51 3.24
C VAL A 100 -3.92 -5.04 3.43
N GLY A 101 -3.16 -4.28 4.23
CA GLY A 101 -3.44 -2.88 4.49
C GLY A 101 -3.45 -2.05 3.20
N SER A 102 -2.40 -2.13 2.40
CA SER A 102 -2.30 -1.34 1.18
C SER A 102 -3.32 -1.75 0.11
N ALA A 103 -3.57 -3.05 -0.07
CA ALA A 103 -4.53 -3.54 -1.05
C ALA A 103 -5.97 -3.15 -0.68
N MET A 104 -6.38 -3.37 0.56
CA MET A 104 -7.72 -3.01 1.02
C MET A 104 -7.88 -1.49 1.16
N GLY A 105 -6.82 -0.77 1.53
CA GLY A 105 -6.78 0.68 1.62
C GLY A 105 -7.10 1.38 0.30
N GLY A 106 -6.62 0.82 -0.81
CA GLY A 106 -6.90 1.32 -2.16
C GLY A 106 -8.38 1.39 -2.51
N ASN A 107 -9.24 0.63 -1.81
CA ASN A 107 -10.69 0.65 -2.02
C ASN A 107 -11.38 1.87 -1.41
N SER A 108 -10.71 2.65 -0.56
CA SER A 108 -11.32 3.79 0.14
C SER A 108 -11.59 5.00 -0.75
N SER A 109 -10.83 5.18 -1.83
CA SER A 109 -10.94 6.36 -2.69
C SER A 109 -10.76 6.03 -4.18
N LEU A 110 -11.18 6.95 -5.05
CA LEU A 110 -10.99 6.80 -6.50
C LEU A 110 -9.51 6.73 -6.90
N ILE A 111 -8.64 7.45 -6.21
CA ILE A 111 -7.21 7.51 -6.51
C ILE A 111 -6.39 6.41 -5.82
N GLY A 112 -6.96 5.72 -4.84
CA GLY A 112 -6.29 4.66 -4.09
C GLY A 112 -5.90 3.45 -4.94
N ALA A 113 -6.65 3.19 -6.01
CA ALA A 113 -6.32 2.14 -6.98
C ALA A 113 -6.69 2.57 -8.41
N SER A 114 -5.83 2.24 -9.37
CA SER A 114 -6.05 2.54 -10.80
C SER A 114 -7.34 1.91 -11.34
N ALA A 115 -7.71 0.73 -10.85
CA ALA A 115 -8.96 0.06 -11.22
C ALA A 115 -10.21 0.89 -10.89
N ASN A 116 -10.20 1.65 -9.80
CA ASN A 116 -11.31 2.52 -9.41
C ASN A 116 -11.50 3.65 -10.43
N LEU A 117 -10.40 4.28 -10.86
CA LEU A 117 -10.42 5.34 -11.88
C LEU A 117 -10.92 4.81 -13.22
N VAL A 118 -10.45 3.63 -13.64
CA VAL A 118 -10.90 2.99 -14.89
C VAL A 118 -12.39 2.70 -14.82
N THR A 119 -12.86 2.14 -13.71
CA THR A 119 -14.29 1.83 -13.50
C THR A 119 -15.14 3.10 -13.54
N ALA A 120 -14.72 4.17 -12.86
CA ALA A 120 -15.40 5.45 -12.89
C ALA A 120 -15.45 6.06 -14.30
N GLY A 121 -14.35 5.96 -15.06
CA GLY A 121 -14.31 6.42 -16.45
C GLY A 121 -15.21 5.62 -17.39
N ILE A 122 -15.37 4.31 -17.18
CA ILE A 122 -16.32 3.48 -17.92
C ILE A 122 -17.77 3.87 -17.58
N ALA A 123 -18.06 4.05 -16.28
CA ALA A 123 -19.38 4.47 -15.82
C ALA A 123 -19.78 5.85 -16.41
N GLU A 124 -18.84 6.80 -16.45
CA GLU A 124 -19.08 8.14 -17.02
C GLU A 124 -19.42 8.07 -18.51
N ARG A 125 -18.74 7.22 -19.27
CA ARG A 125 -19.08 6.99 -20.71
C ARG A 125 -20.45 6.36 -20.89
N ALA A 126 -20.93 5.60 -19.90
CA ALA A 126 -22.28 5.03 -19.88
C ALA A 126 -23.35 6.00 -19.33
N GLY A 127 -22.99 7.26 -19.05
CA GLY A 127 -23.89 8.28 -18.56
C GLY A 127 -24.02 8.36 -17.04
N TYR A 128 -23.22 7.56 -16.29
CA TYR A 128 -23.23 7.55 -14.82
C TYR A 128 -21.95 8.17 -14.28
N ARG A 129 -22.02 9.41 -13.84
CA ARG A 129 -20.87 10.08 -13.25
C ARG A 129 -20.71 9.72 -11.79
N ILE A 130 -19.57 9.09 -11.44
CA ILE A 130 -19.19 8.78 -10.05
C ILE A 130 -18.26 9.88 -9.56
N THR A 131 -18.69 10.66 -8.58
CA THR A 131 -17.87 11.70 -7.97
C THR A 131 -16.94 11.11 -6.91
N TYR A 132 -15.82 11.81 -6.63
CA TYR A 132 -14.89 11.40 -5.58
C TYR A 132 -15.58 11.22 -4.22
N VAL A 133 -16.48 12.15 -3.85
CA VAL A 133 -17.18 12.13 -2.56
C VAL A 133 -18.17 10.96 -2.47
N GLU A 134 -18.88 10.66 -3.55
CA GLU A 134 -19.80 9.51 -3.59
C GLU A 134 -19.03 8.19 -3.44
N PHE A 135 -17.95 8.06 -4.18
CA PHE A 135 -17.07 6.87 -4.06
C PHE A 135 -16.53 6.73 -2.63
N PHE A 136 -16.00 7.82 -2.06
CA PHE A 136 -15.44 7.83 -0.70
C PHE A 136 -16.46 7.46 0.38
N LYS A 137 -17.71 7.92 0.28
CA LYS A 137 -18.78 7.58 1.22
C LYS A 137 -19.07 6.08 1.29
N VAL A 138 -18.88 5.36 0.20
CA VAL A 138 -19.09 3.90 0.13
C VAL A 138 -17.78 3.15 0.33
N GLY A 139 -16.71 3.62 -0.29
CA GLY A 139 -15.40 2.99 -0.26
C GLY A 139 -14.74 3.01 1.12
N MET A 140 -14.87 4.12 1.87
CA MET A 140 -14.26 4.22 3.21
C MET A 140 -14.87 3.21 4.21
N PRO A 141 -16.20 3.09 4.37
CA PRO A 141 -16.77 2.03 5.21
C PRO A 141 -16.40 0.63 4.73
N ALA A 142 -16.42 0.37 3.43
CA ALA A 142 -16.03 -0.91 2.87
C ALA A 142 -14.56 -1.24 3.20
N MET A 143 -13.66 -0.26 3.07
CA MET A 143 -12.25 -0.38 3.45
C MET A 143 -12.12 -0.73 4.94
N VAL A 144 -12.79 -0.02 5.83
CA VAL A 144 -12.72 -0.27 7.29
C VAL A 144 -13.16 -1.69 7.62
N ILE A 145 -14.27 -2.16 7.03
CA ILE A 145 -14.76 -3.52 7.25
C ILE A 145 -13.76 -4.56 6.74
N THR A 146 -13.26 -4.40 5.52
CA THR A 146 -12.32 -5.36 4.91
C THR A 146 -10.97 -5.39 5.62
N VAL A 147 -10.48 -4.23 6.07
CA VAL A 147 -9.25 -4.13 6.87
C VAL A 147 -9.44 -4.76 8.25
N ALA A 148 -10.59 -4.58 8.89
CA ALA A 148 -10.92 -5.25 10.16
C ALA A 148 -10.97 -6.78 10.00
N MET A 149 -11.58 -7.28 8.92
CA MET A 149 -11.55 -8.71 8.58
C MET A 149 -10.14 -9.22 8.32
N GLY A 150 -9.32 -8.45 7.59
CA GLY A 150 -7.91 -8.76 7.36
C GLY A 150 -7.10 -8.78 8.65
N THR A 151 -7.37 -7.85 9.57
CA THR A 151 -6.79 -7.83 10.90
C THR A 151 -7.11 -9.12 11.68
N LEU A 152 -8.39 -9.48 11.73
CA LEU A 152 -8.84 -10.70 12.38
C LEU A 152 -8.18 -11.95 11.79
N TRP A 153 -8.11 -12.03 10.46
CA TRP A 153 -7.44 -13.14 9.76
C TRP A 153 -5.95 -13.24 10.13
N LEU A 154 -5.24 -12.11 10.18
CA LEU A 154 -3.82 -12.10 10.58
C LEU A 154 -3.63 -12.61 12.01
N PHE A 155 -4.49 -12.22 12.95
CA PHE A 155 -4.41 -12.71 14.34
C PHE A 155 -4.78 -14.19 14.53
N ILE A 156 -5.61 -14.74 13.64
CA ILE A 156 -5.92 -16.18 13.67
C ILE A 156 -4.77 -16.99 13.05
N ARG A 157 -4.07 -16.41 12.06
CA ARG A 157 -3.06 -17.12 11.26
C ARG A 157 -1.66 -17.08 11.87
N PHE A 158 -1.33 -16.02 12.61
CA PHE A 158 -0.01 -15.74 13.17
C PHE A 158 -0.07 -15.45 14.67
#